data_a21fec500aa724f113b9e132681b83d4
#
_entry.id   a21fec500aa724f113b9e132681b83d4
#
_cell.length_a   1.000
_cell.length_b   1.000
_cell.length_c   1.000
_cell.angle_alpha   90.00
_cell.angle_beta   90.00
_cell.angle_gamma   90.00
#
_symmetry.space_group_name_H-M   'P 1'
#
loop_
_entity.id
_entity.type
_entity.pdbx_description
1 polymer ?
#
loop_
_entity_poly.entity_id
_entity_poly.type
_entity_poly.pdbx_seq_one_letter_code
_entity_poly.pdbx_strand_id
1 'polypeptide(L)'
;VGDYSADGDSISLRERDGRLEVVGWEDTLRKATVDPATVLGDSLTFESRVYRRLALGPASGTVFRITPRAPYDELMKAALAASPPEEEGEFLPTDLVELVTLDSTIKLDIRYAGTDNFMSSKFYSSPRAFLQRPAAEATIRAHRALTAQGYGLLIHDGYRPWYVTRMFWDATPDPLRIFVADPSQGSRHNRGCAVDLTLYDLATGEPVIMPSGYDEMSPRAFPNYPGGTSRQRALRKLLRDAMEAEGFAVYETEWWHYDYKDWRKYRIGTARFEEL
;
A
#
# COMPACT_ATOMS: atom_id res chain seq x y z
N VAL A 1 20.77 5.50 6.79
CA VAL A 1 19.57 5.77 5.99
C VAL A 1 18.41 6.05 6.92
N GLY A 2 17.61 7.06 6.62
CA GLY A 2 16.46 7.47 7.43
C GLY A 2 15.95 8.85 7.06
N ASP A 3 14.92 9.29 7.72
CA ASP A 3 14.29 10.59 7.52
C ASP A 3 14.58 11.48 8.73
N TYR A 4 14.77 12.75 8.47
CA TYR A 4 15.22 13.74 9.45
C TYR A 4 14.45 15.05 9.26
N SER A 5 14.23 15.79 10.33
CA SER A 5 13.60 17.11 10.28
C SER A 5 14.31 18.13 11.16
N ALA A 6 14.20 19.41 10.77
CA ALA A 6 14.60 20.57 11.53
C ALA A 6 13.74 21.77 11.15
N ASP A 7 13.08 22.40 12.12
CA ASP A 7 12.33 23.66 11.93
C ASP A 7 11.37 23.65 10.73
N GLY A 8 10.60 22.56 10.55
CA GLY A 8 9.64 22.40 9.47
C GLY A 8 10.22 21.91 8.13
N ASP A 9 11.54 21.84 7.99
CA ASP A 9 12.21 21.24 6.82
C ASP A 9 12.45 19.75 7.04
N SER A 10 12.22 18.92 6.02
CA SER A 10 12.39 17.47 6.07
C SER A 10 13.26 16.96 4.93
N ILE A 11 14.19 16.11 5.29
CA ILE A 11 15.15 15.51 4.36
C ILE A 11 15.24 14.01 4.59
N SER A 12 15.54 13.27 3.52
CA SER A 12 15.87 11.86 3.58
C SER A 12 17.36 11.64 3.37
N LEU A 13 17.99 10.90 4.28
CA LEU A 13 19.31 10.33 4.07
C LEU A 13 19.13 8.95 3.44
N ARG A 14 19.58 8.80 2.21
CA ARG A 14 19.49 7.53 1.46
C ARG A 14 20.86 6.97 1.09
N GLU A 15 20.92 5.70 0.83
CA GLU A 15 22.06 5.07 0.15
C GLU A 15 21.82 5.07 -1.36
N ARG A 16 22.85 5.41 -2.14
CA ARG A 16 22.89 5.26 -3.59
C ARG A 16 24.28 4.92 -4.05
N ASP A 17 24.42 3.77 -4.73
CA ASP A 17 25.69 3.29 -5.27
C ASP A 17 26.83 3.28 -4.23
N GLY A 18 26.52 2.83 -3.01
CA GLY A 18 27.46 2.76 -1.87
C GLY A 18 27.79 4.11 -1.22
N ARG A 19 27.10 5.19 -1.59
CA ARG A 19 27.28 6.54 -1.02
C ARG A 19 26.03 6.98 -0.28
N LEU A 20 26.21 7.84 0.72
CA LEU A 20 25.10 8.51 1.40
C LEU A 20 24.77 9.83 0.69
N GLU A 21 23.49 10.01 0.40
CA GLU A 21 22.96 11.24 -0.20
C GLU A 21 21.83 11.80 0.67
N VAL A 22 21.82 13.14 0.85
CA VAL A 22 20.67 13.87 1.36
C VAL A 22 19.79 14.27 0.19
N VAL A 23 18.48 14.10 0.35
CA VAL A 23 17.45 14.49 -0.62
C VAL A 23 16.33 15.23 0.12
N GLY A 24 15.96 16.42 -0.35
CA GLY A 24 14.80 17.17 0.16
C GLY A 24 13.49 16.47 -0.19
N TRP A 25 12.48 16.60 0.68
CA TRP A 25 11.14 16.03 0.42
C TRP A 25 10.35 16.87 -0.58
N GLU A 26 10.36 18.19 -0.39
CA GLU A 26 9.64 19.13 -1.26
C GLU A 26 10.40 19.43 -2.54
N ASP A 27 11.72 19.43 -2.45
CA ASP A 27 12.61 19.66 -3.59
C ASP A 27 13.54 18.46 -3.81
N THR A 28 13.14 17.55 -4.69
CA THR A 28 13.95 16.38 -5.07
C THR A 28 15.22 16.76 -5.83
N LEU A 29 15.38 18.01 -6.23
CA LEU A 29 16.61 18.54 -6.84
C LEU A 29 17.66 18.86 -5.76
N ARG A 30 17.23 19.08 -4.53
CA ARG A 30 18.14 19.28 -3.37
C ARG A 30 18.82 17.95 -3.03
N LYS A 31 19.95 17.71 -3.67
CA LYS A 31 20.75 16.48 -3.52
C LYS A 31 22.17 16.83 -3.20
N ALA A 32 22.73 16.19 -2.18
CA ALA A 32 24.13 16.29 -1.85
C ALA A 32 24.66 14.96 -1.31
N THR A 33 25.86 14.59 -1.73
CA THR A 33 26.60 13.49 -1.08
C THR A 33 27.10 13.97 0.28
N VAL A 34 26.92 13.17 1.32
CA VAL A 34 27.34 13.51 2.68
C VAL A 34 28.36 12.49 3.20
N ASP A 35 29.27 12.98 4.02
CA ASP A 35 30.20 12.12 4.77
C ASP A 35 29.40 11.36 5.84
N PRO A 36 29.57 10.03 5.97
CA PRO A 36 28.97 9.27 7.08
C PRO A 36 29.25 9.85 8.47
N ALA A 37 30.37 10.53 8.67
CA ALA A 37 30.72 11.19 9.93
C ALA A 37 29.77 12.35 10.31
N THR A 38 28.97 12.86 9.38
CA THR A 38 27.93 13.89 9.67
C THR A 38 26.68 13.30 10.35
N VAL A 39 26.57 11.97 10.43
CA VAL A 39 25.48 11.25 11.09
C VAL A 39 25.95 10.74 12.44
N LEU A 40 25.43 11.32 13.52
CA LEU A 40 25.75 10.94 14.90
C LEU A 40 24.47 10.49 15.62
N GLY A 41 24.29 9.18 15.77
CA GLY A 41 23.08 8.61 16.39
C GLY A 41 21.83 9.04 15.62
N ASP A 42 20.92 9.75 16.31
CA ASP A 42 19.68 10.27 15.72
C ASP A 42 19.81 11.70 15.16
N SER A 43 21.02 12.17 14.94
CA SER A 43 21.28 13.51 14.40
C SER A 43 22.05 13.42 13.09
N LEU A 44 21.66 14.27 12.14
CA LEU A 44 22.33 14.50 10.86
C LEU A 44 22.69 15.98 10.76
N THR A 45 23.96 16.32 10.59
CA THR A 45 24.37 17.69 10.30
C THR A 45 24.48 17.87 8.78
N PHE A 46 23.68 18.78 8.24
CA PHE A 46 23.66 19.10 6.81
C PHE A 46 23.50 20.61 6.61
N GLU A 47 24.29 21.22 5.74
CA GLU A 47 24.28 22.68 5.48
C GLU A 47 24.31 23.54 6.76
N SER A 48 25.17 23.17 7.72
CA SER A 48 25.31 23.83 9.04
C SER A 48 24.07 23.76 9.94
N ARG A 49 23.07 22.93 9.59
CA ARG A 49 21.86 22.71 10.37
C ARG A 49 21.88 21.28 10.95
N VAL A 50 21.38 21.12 12.15
CA VAL A 50 21.24 19.81 12.80
C VAL A 50 19.80 19.34 12.64
N TYR A 51 19.62 18.26 11.90
CA TYR A 51 18.36 17.56 11.74
C TYR A 51 18.27 16.41 12.73
N ARG A 52 17.08 16.19 13.27
CA ARG A 52 16.77 15.05 14.13
C ARG A 52 16.06 13.97 13.35
N ARG A 53 16.40 12.71 13.62
CA ARG A 53 15.74 11.56 13.00
C ARG A 53 14.26 11.59 13.32
N LEU A 54 13.43 11.49 12.29
CA LEU A 54 12.01 11.28 12.45
C LEU A 54 11.76 9.82 12.84
N ALA A 55 11.00 9.61 13.92
CA ALA A 55 10.42 8.32 14.25
C ALA A 55 9.23 8.07 13.31
N LEU A 56 9.50 7.93 12.01
CA LEU A 56 8.49 7.59 11.02
C LEU A 56 8.26 6.11 11.06
N GLY A 57 7.10 5.72 11.53
CA GLY A 57 6.56 4.38 11.48
C GLY A 57 7.51 3.23 11.88
N PRO A 58 6.98 2.05 12.03
CA PRO A 58 7.80 0.89 12.29
C PRO A 58 8.67 0.56 11.07
N ALA A 59 9.86 -0.03 11.31
CA ALA A 59 10.71 -0.57 10.26
C ALA A 59 9.91 -1.52 9.37
N SER A 60 10.32 -1.68 8.10
CA SER A 60 9.72 -2.67 7.20
C SER A 60 9.55 -4.03 7.93
N GLY A 61 8.34 -4.56 7.92
CA GLY A 61 7.97 -5.79 8.66
C GLY A 61 7.19 -5.56 9.95
N THR A 62 7.13 -4.33 10.46
CA THR A 62 6.25 -3.98 11.59
C THR A 62 4.94 -3.38 11.07
N VAL A 63 3.83 -3.71 11.73
CA VAL A 63 2.50 -3.23 11.34
C VAL A 63 2.29 -1.82 11.87
N PHE A 64 1.97 -0.90 10.97
CA PHE A 64 1.50 0.43 11.34
C PHE A 64 0.12 0.31 12.01
N ARG A 65 -0.12 1.09 13.06
CA ARG A 65 -1.39 1.05 13.80
C ARG A 65 -1.86 2.45 14.14
N ILE A 66 -3.15 2.70 13.93
CA ILE A 66 -3.82 3.91 14.40
C ILE A 66 -4.49 3.66 15.75
N THR A 67 -4.90 4.74 16.41
CA THR A 67 -5.93 4.70 17.45
C THR A 67 -7.27 5.03 16.78
N PRO A 68 -8.19 4.06 16.59
CA PRO A 68 -9.48 4.29 15.96
C PRO A 68 -10.31 5.35 16.71
N ARG A 69 -11.09 6.15 15.97
CA ARG A 69 -11.96 7.21 16.53
C ARG A 69 -13.15 6.67 17.34
N ALA A 70 -13.52 5.41 17.10
CA ALA A 70 -14.58 4.72 17.83
C ALA A 70 -14.27 3.22 17.96
N PRO A 71 -14.89 2.52 18.92
CA PRO A 71 -14.76 1.07 19.06
C PRO A 71 -15.20 0.31 17.82
N TYR A 72 -14.55 -0.83 17.56
CA TYR A 72 -14.80 -1.67 16.39
C TYR A 72 -16.28 -2.04 16.20
N ASP A 73 -16.96 -2.46 17.28
CA ASP A 73 -18.37 -2.90 17.22
C ASP A 73 -19.32 -1.75 16.84
N GLU A 74 -19.04 -0.54 17.29
CA GLU A 74 -19.80 0.66 16.92
C GLU A 74 -19.59 1.00 15.43
N LEU A 75 -18.34 0.97 14.96
CA LEU A 75 -17.98 1.19 13.57
C LEU A 75 -18.64 0.14 12.66
N MET A 76 -18.58 -1.14 13.03
CA MET A 76 -19.19 -2.23 12.29
C MET A 76 -20.71 -2.06 12.21
N LYS A 77 -21.36 -1.80 13.33
CA LYS A 77 -22.81 -1.57 13.38
C LYS A 77 -23.24 -0.40 12.49
N ALA A 78 -22.51 0.72 12.55
CA ALA A 78 -22.80 1.90 11.75
C ALA A 78 -22.58 1.63 10.25
N ALA A 79 -21.50 0.96 9.88
CA ALA A 79 -21.15 0.64 8.50
C ALA A 79 -22.15 -0.34 7.86
N LEU A 80 -22.63 -1.35 8.63
CA LEU A 80 -23.64 -2.30 8.15
C LEU A 80 -25.06 -1.71 8.06
N ALA A 81 -25.34 -0.64 8.79
CA ALA A 81 -26.61 0.09 8.69
C ALA A 81 -26.64 1.13 7.56
N ALA A 82 -25.47 1.46 7.00
CA ALA A 82 -25.33 2.41 5.90
C ALA A 82 -25.40 1.70 4.53
N SER A 83 -25.64 2.48 3.49
CA SER A 83 -25.62 2.03 2.11
C SER A 83 -24.51 2.73 1.32
N PRO A 84 -23.95 2.08 0.30
CA PRO A 84 -23.04 2.75 -0.63
C PRO A 84 -23.77 3.89 -1.37
N PRO A 85 -23.02 4.83 -1.98
CA PRO A 85 -23.61 5.85 -2.82
C PRO A 85 -24.36 5.23 -3.99
N GLU A 86 -25.45 5.87 -4.42
CA GLU A 86 -26.15 5.49 -5.65
C GLU A 86 -25.27 5.79 -6.86
N GLU A 87 -25.22 4.86 -7.78
CA GLU A 87 -24.41 4.97 -9.00
C GLU A 87 -25.32 4.93 -10.23
N GLU A 88 -25.17 5.94 -11.08
CA GLU A 88 -25.86 6.03 -12.36
C GLU A 88 -24.99 5.49 -13.49
N GLY A 89 -25.63 4.97 -14.56
CA GLY A 89 -24.96 4.49 -15.76
C GLY A 89 -25.04 2.98 -15.97
N GLU A 90 -24.40 2.54 -17.05
CA GLU A 90 -24.29 1.12 -17.39
C GLU A 90 -23.00 0.53 -16.83
N PHE A 91 -23.12 -0.64 -16.21
CA PHE A 91 -22.00 -1.35 -15.63
C PHE A 91 -21.93 -2.79 -16.16
N LEU A 92 -20.73 -3.31 -16.19
CA LEU A 92 -20.52 -4.73 -16.47
C LEU A 92 -21.02 -5.59 -15.30
N PRO A 93 -21.48 -6.80 -15.57
CA PRO A 93 -21.79 -7.76 -14.51
C PRO A 93 -20.52 -8.08 -13.71
N THR A 94 -20.71 -8.28 -12.40
CA THR A 94 -19.64 -8.69 -11.51
C THR A 94 -19.19 -10.11 -11.85
N ASP A 95 -17.87 -10.30 -12.05
CA ASP A 95 -17.20 -11.59 -12.25
C ASP A 95 -15.94 -11.61 -11.38
N LEU A 96 -16.14 -11.72 -10.06
CA LEU A 96 -15.07 -11.81 -9.08
C LEU A 96 -14.48 -13.22 -9.10
N VAL A 97 -13.18 -13.32 -9.37
CA VAL A 97 -12.44 -14.58 -9.37
C VAL A 97 -11.36 -14.57 -8.31
N GLU A 98 -11.17 -15.70 -7.66
CA GLU A 98 -10.14 -15.86 -6.63
C GLU A 98 -8.76 -16.05 -7.29
N LEU A 99 -7.79 -15.22 -6.91
CA LEU A 99 -6.47 -15.18 -7.56
C LEU A 99 -5.73 -16.51 -7.53
N VAL A 100 -5.76 -17.22 -6.39
CA VAL A 100 -5.03 -18.50 -6.22
C VAL A 100 -5.60 -19.64 -7.08
N THR A 101 -6.84 -19.51 -7.57
CA THR A 101 -7.43 -20.46 -8.51
C THR A 101 -6.90 -20.31 -9.94
N LEU A 102 -6.40 -19.13 -10.28
CA LEU A 102 -5.79 -18.83 -11.58
C LEU A 102 -4.30 -19.16 -11.61
N ASP A 103 -3.61 -18.95 -10.47
CA ASP A 103 -2.20 -19.30 -10.32
C ASP A 103 -1.89 -19.52 -8.83
N SER A 104 -1.64 -20.78 -8.46
CA SER A 104 -1.39 -21.19 -7.07
C SER A 104 -0.02 -20.77 -6.52
N THR A 105 0.84 -20.18 -7.35
CA THR A 105 2.15 -19.67 -6.92
C THR A 105 2.09 -18.23 -6.39
N ILE A 106 0.96 -17.52 -6.60
CA ILE A 106 0.67 -16.26 -5.91
C ILE A 106 0.54 -16.56 -4.40
N LYS A 107 1.22 -15.75 -3.60
CA LYS A 107 1.10 -15.81 -2.13
C LYS A 107 0.06 -14.83 -1.62
N LEU A 108 -0.59 -15.19 -0.52
CA LEU A 108 -1.55 -14.35 0.18
C LEU A 108 -1.04 -14.02 1.59
N ASP A 109 -1.13 -12.76 1.95
CA ASP A 109 -0.94 -12.23 3.31
C ASP A 109 -2.07 -11.23 3.58
N ILE A 110 -3.32 -11.77 3.59
CA ILE A 110 -4.54 -10.95 3.67
C ILE A 110 -4.68 -10.39 5.07
N ARG A 111 -4.14 -9.20 5.28
CA ARG A 111 -4.04 -8.53 6.59
C ARG A 111 -5.40 -8.32 7.26
N TYR A 112 -6.43 -8.06 6.47
CA TYR A 112 -7.78 -7.80 6.98
C TYR A 112 -8.55 -9.07 7.37
N ALA A 113 -8.01 -10.26 7.07
CA ALA A 113 -8.53 -11.53 7.59
C ALA A 113 -8.01 -11.86 9.01
N GLY A 114 -7.11 -11.05 9.55
CA GLY A 114 -6.56 -11.15 10.89
C GLY A 114 -6.57 -9.80 11.62
N THR A 115 -5.77 -9.72 12.68
CA THR A 115 -5.60 -8.49 13.49
C THR A 115 -4.29 -7.77 13.20
N ASP A 116 -3.50 -8.28 12.25
CA ASP A 116 -2.20 -7.72 11.90
C ASP A 116 -2.32 -6.66 10.80
N ASN A 117 -3.13 -5.63 11.08
CA ASN A 117 -3.43 -4.50 10.21
C ASN A 117 -3.50 -3.19 11.01
N PHE A 118 -3.66 -2.07 10.32
CA PHE A 118 -3.61 -0.73 10.92
C PHE A 118 -4.69 -0.46 11.98
N MET A 119 -5.82 -1.21 11.97
CA MET A 119 -6.88 -1.12 12.97
C MET A 119 -6.83 -2.20 14.06
N SER A 120 -5.88 -3.14 13.99
CA SER A 120 -5.78 -4.28 14.92
C SER A 120 -7.06 -5.11 15.01
N SER A 121 -7.83 -5.20 13.93
CA SER A 121 -9.16 -5.81 13.91
C SER A 121 -9.38 -6.68 12.67
N LYS A 122 -10.24 -7.69 12.80
CA LYS A 122 -10.58 -8.61 11.71
C LYS A 122 -11.80 -8.09 10.93
N PHE A 123 -11.69 -8.01 9.60
CA PHE A 123 -12.73 -7.52 8.69
C PHE A 123 -13.26 -8.59 7.74
N TYR A 124 -12.41 -9.54 7.34
CA TYR A 124 -12.77 -10.63 6.42
C TYR A 124 -12.89 -11.95 7.16
N SER A 125 -13.84 -12.77 6.77
CA SER A 125 -14.05 -14.10 7.37
C SER A 125 -12.97 -15.11 6.96
N SER A 126 -12.31 -14.89 5.80
CA SER A 126 -11.30 -15.78 5.25
C SER A 126 -10.16 -15.02 4.56
N PRO A 127 -8.93 -15.58 4.53
CA PRO A 127 -7.77 -14.96 3.89
C PRO A 127 -7.75 -15.25 2.37
N ARG A 128 -8.78 -14.80 1.64
CA ARG A 128 -8.94 -14.98 0.20
C ARG A 128 -8.82 -13.63 -0.51
N ALA A 129 -8.37 -13.64 -1.76
CA ALA A 129 -8.24 -12.45 -2.58
C ALA A 129 -9.02 -12.61 -3.89
N PHE A 130 -9.93 -11.69 -4.15
CA PHE A 130 -10.78 -11.68 -5.36
C PHE A 130 -10.55 -10.39 -6.15
N LEU A 131 -10.57 -10.50 -7.48
CA LEU A 131 -10.63 -9.37 -8.40
C LEU A 131 -11.64 -9.67 -9.51
N GLN A 132 -12.13 -8.63 -10.19
CA GLN A 132 -12.83 -8.81 -11.47
C GLN A 132 -11.92 -9.57 -12.43
N ARG A 133 -12.45 -10.52 -13.19
CA ARG A 133 -11.67 -11.42 -14.06
C ARG A 133 -10.59 -10.72 -14.88
N PRO A 134 -10.85 -9.60 -15.61
CA PRO A 134 -9.81 -8.95 -16.40
C PRO A 134 -8.65 -8.41 -15.54
N ALA A 135 -8.95 -7.89 -14.33
CA ALA A 135 -7.95 -7.41 -13.39
C ALA A 135 -7.16 -8.58 -12.78
N ALA A 136 -7.85 -9.69 -12.45
CA ALA A 136 -7.21 -10.90 -11.94
C ALA A 136 -6.23 -11.49 -12.98
N GLU A 137 -6.66 -11.65 -14.22
CA GLU A 137 -5.81 -12.16 -15.29
C GLU A 137 -4.60 -11.25 -15.57
N ALA A 138 -4.78 -9.93 -15.50
CA ALA A 138 -3.68 -8.96 -15.60
C ALA A 138 -2.68 -9.11 -14.43
N THR A 139 -3.19 -9.30 -13.19
CA THR A 139 -2.34 -9.59 -12.02
C THR A 139 -1.51 -10.87 -12.20
N ILE A 140 -2.12 -11.93 -12.77
CA ILE A 140 -1.41 -13.19 -13.06
C ILE A 140 -0.32 -12.97 -14.11
N ARG A 141 -0.55 -12.18 -15.15
CA ARG A 141 0.48 -11.87 -16.15
C ARG A 141 1.65 -11.10 -15.54
N ALA A 142 1.37 -10.10 -14.71
CA ALA A 142 2.40 -9.36 -13.95
C ALA A 142 3.20 -10.32 -13.05
N HIS A 143 2.52 -11.22 -12.33
CA HIS A 143 3.16 -12.24 -11.49
C HIS A 143 4.13 -13.10 -12.31
N ARG A 144 3.71 -13.63 -13.45
CA ARG A 144 4.55 -14.46 -14.33
C ARG A 144 5.75 -13.69 -14.90
N ALA A 145 5.59 -12.43 -15.26
CA ALA A 145 6.70 -11.59 -15.69
C ALA A 145 7.75 -11.37 -14.59
N LEU A 146 7.30 -11.25 -13.35
CA LEU A 146 8.17 -11.11 -12.17
C LEU A 146 8.87 -12.43 -11.80
N THR A 147 8.20 -13.60 -11.99
CA THR A 147 8.84 -14.90 -11.70
C THR A 147 10.05 -15.16 -12.59
N ALA A 148 10.04 -14.67 -13.82
CA ALA A 148 11.21 -14.72 -14.71
C ALA A 148 12.40 -13.89 -14.20
N GLN A 149 12.17 -12.99 -13.24
CA GLN A 149 13.17 -12.13 -12.61
C GLN A 149 13.50 -12.54 -11.16
N GLY A 150 12.99 -13.68 -10.70
CA GLY A 150 13.26 -14.23 -9.37
C GLY A 150 12.32 -13.74 -8.27
N TYR A 151 11.20 -13.10 -8.62
CA TYR A 151 10.23 -12.57 -7.65
C TYR A 151 8.82 -13.06 -7.94
N GLY A 152 8.00 -13.18 -6.90
CA GLY A 152 6.57 -13.44 -7.02
C GLY A 152 5.74 -12.35 -6.34
N LEU A 153 4.43 -12.31 -6.59
CA LEU A 153 3.50 -11.40 -5.95
C LEU A 153 2.97 -11.99 -4.63
N LEU A 154 2.97 -11.16 -3.60
CA LEU A 154 2.32 -11.40 -2.30
C LEU A 154 1.18 -10.40 -2.15
N ILE A 155 -0.06 -10.89 -2.08
CA ILE A 155 -1.28 -10.08 -2.06
C ILE A 155 -1.69 -9.77 -0.63
N HIS A 156 -1.92 -8.49 -0.32
CA HIS A 156 -2.40 -8.01 0.97
C HIS A 156 -3.91 -7.74 0.97
N ASP A 157 -4.47 -7.22 -0.14
CA ASP A 157 -5.90 -7.00 -0.31
C ASP A 157 -6.29 -7.04 -1.81
N GLY A 158 -7.56 -7.37 -2.08
CA GLY A 158 -8.18 -7.34 -3.39
C GLY A 158 -9.56 -6.68 -3.33
N TYR A 159 -10.62 -7.41 -3.72
CA TYR A 159 -11.98 -6.96 -3.49
C TYR A 159 -12.23 -6.73 -2.00
N ARG A 160 -12.77 -5.54 -1.69
CA ARG A 160 -13.12 -5.09 -0.34
C ARG A 160 -14.59 -4.70 -0.33
N PRO A 161 -15.46 -5.35 0.47
CA PRO A 161 -16.86 -4.91 0.60
C PRO A 161 -16.95 -3.45 1.05
N TRP A 162 -17.91 -2.70 0.53
CA TRP A 162 -18.02 -1.26 0.80
C TRP A 162 -18.10 -0.91 2.30
N TYR A 163 -18.78 -1.73 3.10
CA TYR A 163 -18.90 -1.49 4.55
C TYR A 163 -17.53 -1.43 5.24
N VAL A 164 -16.53 -2.19 4.76
CA VAL A 164 -15.17 -2.15 5.30
C VAL A 164 -14.48 -0.82 4.97
N THR A 165 -14.64 -0.30 3.74
CA THR A 165 -14.16 1.04 3.37
C THR A 165 -14.80 2.11 4.26
N ARG A 166 -16.09 1.99 4.54
CA ARG A 166 -16.80 2.88 5.46
C ARG A 166 -16.20 2.82 6.88
N MET A 167 -15.91 1.62 7.40
CA MET A 167 -15.27 1.45 8.70
C MET A 167 -13.88 2.09 8.76
N PHE A 168 -13.06 1.92 7.71
CA PHE A 168 -11.72 2.50 7.62
C PHE A 168 -11.77 4.01 7.68
N TRP A 169 -12.67 4.63 6.95
CA TRP A 169 -12.87 6.08 6.94
C TRP A 169 -13.32 6.62 8.29
N ASP A 170 -14.34 6.00 8.88
CA ASP A 170 -14.90 6.45 10.15
C ASP A 170 -13.93 6.26 11.33
N ALA A 171 -13.07 5.23 11.26
CA ALA A 171 -12.04 4.95 12.27
C ALA A 171 -10.84 5.88 12.18
N THR A 172 -10.50 6.35 10.98
CA THR A 172 -9.22 7.03 10.73
C THR A 172 -9.27 8.49 11.19
N PRO A 173 -8.28 8.95 12.01
CA PRO A 173 -8.12 10.35 12.37
C PRO A 173 -7.97 11.26 11.15
N ASP A 174 -8.54 12.47 11.20
CA ASP A 174 -8.61 13.38 10.05
C ASP A 174 -7.26 13.63 9.34
N PRO A 175 -6.12 13.84 10.02
CA PRO A 175 -4.84 14.04 9.34
C PRO A 175 -4.37 12.84 8.50
N LEU A 176 -4.88 11.63 8.78
CA LEU A 176 -4.50 10.38 8.09
C LEU A 176 -5.50 9.97 7.01
N ARG A 177 -6.60 10.70 6.84
CA ARG A 177 -7.64 10.35 5.86
C ARG A 177 -7.20 10.40 4.41
N ILE A 178 -6.07 11.03 4.10
CA ILE A 178 -5.47 10.98 2.77
C ILE A 178 -5.05 9.56 2.34
N PHE A 179 -4.90 8.63 3.30
CA PHE A 179 -4.53 7.23 3.08
C PHE A 179 -5.73 6.27 3.08
N VAL A 180 -6.96 6.76 3.17
CA VAL A 180 -8.15 5.91 3.15
C VAL A 180 -9.20 6.48 2.20
N ALA A 181 -9.86 5.60 1.46
CA ALA A 181 -10.87 6.02 0.49
C ALA A 181 -12.11 6.60 1.16
N ASP A 182 -12.60 7.73 0.63
CA ASP A 182 -13.89 8.32 1.03
C ASP A 182 -15.04 7.39 0.58
N PRO A 183 -15.83 6.82 1.52
CA PRO A 183 -16.91 5.90 1.19
C PRO A 183 -18.03 6.54 0.37
N SER A 184 -18.15 7.88 0.36
CA SER A 184 -19.11 8.60 -0.50
C SER A 184 -18.75 8.52 -1.98
N GLN A 185 -17.47 8.26 -2.30
CA GLN A 185 -16.98 8.04 -3.67
C GLN A 185 -16.76 6.55 -3.95
N GLY A 186 -16.70 5.74 -2.91
CA GLY A 186 -16.29 4.35 -2.97
C GLY A 186 -14.79 4.18 -3.26
N SER A 187 -14.31 2.95 -3.08
CA SER A 187 -12.94 2.55 -3.40
C SER A 187 -12.92 1.71 -4.68
N ARG A 188 -11.78 1.69 -5.39
CA ARG A 188 -11.57 0.76 -6.50
C ARG A 188 -11.51 -0.69 -6.01
N HIS A 189 -11.11 -0.92 -4.75
CA HIS A 189 -11.25 -2.21 -4.08
C HIS A 189 -12.71 -2.66 -3.99
N ASN A 190 -13.65 -1.75 -3.73
CA ASN A 190 -15.07 -2.10 -3.71
C ASN A 190 -15.57 -2.59 -5.07
N ARG A 191 -14.90 -2.22 -6.16
CA ARG A 191 -15.25 -2.62 -7.52
C ARG A 191 -14.54 -3.91 -7.95
N GLY A 192 -13.67 -4.48 -7.09
CA GLY A 192 -12.82 -5.61 -7.42
C GLY A 192 -11.75 -5.27 -8.47
N CYS A 193 -11.36 -4.00 -8.56
CA CYS A 193 -10.44 -3.49 -9.58
C CYS A 193 -9.22 -2.78 -8.99
N ALA A 194 -8.96 -2.95 -7.70
CA ALA A 194 -7.71 -2.56 -7.07
C ALA A 194 -7.11 -3.75 -6.33
N VAL A 195 -5.79 -3.77 -6.25
CA VAL A 195 -5.04 -4.78 -5.52
C VAL A 195 -3.91 -4.13 -4.74
N ASP A 196 -3.78 -4.51 -3.47
CA ASP A 196 -2.65 -4.19 -2.61
C ASP A 196 -1.70 -5.37 -2.56
N LEU A 197 -0.43 -5.13 -2.88
CA LEU A 197 0.52 -6.22 -3.02
C LEU A 197 1.97 -5.77 -2.84
N THR A 198 2.82 -6.76 -2.62
CA THR A 198 4.27 -6.61 -2.61
C THR A 198 4.94 -7.76 -3.35
N LEU A 199 6.27 -7.78 -3.33
CA LEU A 199 7.07 -8.87 -3.88
C LEU A 199 7.48 -9.86 -2.77
N TYR A 200 7.62 -11.14 -3.15
CA TYR A 200 8.41 -12.09 -2.38
C TYR A 200 9.55 -12.64 -3.25
N ASP A 201 10.65 -12.99 -2.62
CA ASP A 201 11.83 -13.57 -3.27
C ASP A 201 11.61 -15.08 -3.48
N LEU A 202 11.73 -15.56 -4.71
CA LEU A 202 11.50 -16.97 -5.03
C LEU A 202 12.54 -17.92 -4.41
N ALA A 203 13.76 -17.45 -4.17
CA ALA A 203 14.82 -18.26 -3.60
C ALA A 203 14.63 -18.53 -2.11
N THR A 204 14.09 -17.53 -1.38
CA THR A 204 13.89 -17.62 0.08
C THR A 204 12.44 -17.89 0.44
N GLY A 205 11.50 -17.53 -0.43
CA GLY A 205 10.07 -17.53 -0.15
C GLY A 205 9.59 -16.39 0.73
N GLU A 206 10.47 -15.47 1.17
CA GLU A 206 10.17 -14.40 2.10
C GLU A 206 9.79 -13.10 1.39
N PRO A 207 8.92 -12.26 1.99
CA PRO A 207 8.63 -10.93 1.48
C PRO A 207 9.90 -10.08 1.37
N VAL A 208 10.02 -9.30 0.29
CA VAL A 208 11.13 -8.36 0.15
C VAL A 208 10.92 -7.13 1.02
N ILE A 209 12.03 -6.50 1.43
CA ILE A 209 11.98 -5.28 2.23
C ILE A 209 11.74 -4.08 1.31
N MET A 210 10.59 -3.43 1.46
CA MET A 210 10.19 -2.21 0.75
C MET A 210 10.49 -0.95 1.58
N PRO A 211 10.36 0.27 1.01
CA PRO A 211 10.63 1.52 1.73
C PRO A 211 9.77 1.73 2.97
N SER A 212 8.53 1.24 2.97
CA SER A 212 7.63 1.24 4.14
C SER A 212 6.97 -0.12 4.30
N GLY A 213 6.31 -0.34 5.43
CA GLY A 213 5.35 -1.42 5.61
C GLY A 213 4.06 -1.17 4.84
N TYR A 214 3.25 -2.24 4.67
CA TYR A 214 1.89 -2.14 4.16
C TYR A 214 1.02 -1.34 5.13
N ASP A 215 0.08 -0.53 4.62
CA ASP A 215 -0.78 0.38 5.38
C ASP A 215 -0.03 1.40 6.25
N GLU A 216 1.23 1.65 6.01
CA GLU A 216 1.96 2.68 6.73
C GLU A 216 1.53 4.07 6.26
N MET A 217 0.77 4.78 7.11
CA MET A 217 0.27 6.13 6.82
C MET A 217 1.36 7.18 7.10
N SER A 218 2.39 7.20 6.25
CA SER A 218 3.53 8.13 6.33
C SER A 218 4.04 8.49 4.93
N PRO A 219 4.90 9.51 4.80
CA PRO A 219 5.52 9.87 3.52
C PRO A 219 6.29 8.73 2.85
N ARG A 220 6.72 7.70 3.58
CA ARG A 220 7.40 6.52 3.03
C ARG A 220 6.48 5.64 2.19
N ALA A 221 5.15 5.76 2.37
CA ALA A 221 4.14 5.07 1.56
C ALA A 221 4.08 5.58 0.11
N PHE A 222 4.44 6.83 -0.13
CA PHE A 222 4.33 7.42 -1.47
C PHE A 222 5.20 6.69 -2.50
N PRO A 223 4.68 6.42 -3.72
CA PRO A 223 5.43 5.75 -4.78
C PRO A 223 6.73 6.45 -5.17
N ASN A 224 6.78 7.77 -4.99
CA ASN A 224 7.94 8.59 -5.33
C ASN A 224 8.81 8.94 -4.11
N TYR A 225 8.55 8.34 -2.94
CA TYR A 225 9.38 8.57 -1.76
C TYR A 225 10.88 8.38 -2.08
N PRO A 226 11.72 9.41 -1.83
CA PRO A 226 13.10 9.43 -2.31
C PRO A 226 14.08 8.66 -1.42
N GLY A 227 13.66 8.31 -0.19
CA GLY A 227 14.51 7.67 0.82
C GLY A 227 14.68 6.16 0.62
N GLY A 228 15.12 5.49 1.65
CA GLY A 228 15.41 4.06 1.64
C GLY A 228 16.75 3.71 0.97
N THR A 229 17.00 2.41 0.76
CA THR A 229 18.19 1.90 0.05
C THR A 229 17.97 1.85 -1.46
N SER A 230 19.04 1.77 -2.24
CA SER A 230 18.98 1.56 -3.69
C SER A 230 18.19 0.30 -4.04
N ARG A 231 18.36 -0.79 -3.27
CA ARG A 231 17.63 -2.04 -3.45
C ARG A 231 16.13 -1.86 -3.23
N GLN A 232 15.71 -1.19 -2.15
CA GLN A 232 14.29 -0.93 -1.87
C GLN A 232 13.63 -0.12 -2.99
N ARG A 233 14.27 0.93 -3.47
CA ARG A 233 13.77 1.74 -4.58
C ARG A 233 13.72 0.95 -5.89
N ALA A 234 14.72 0.10 -6.17
CA ALA A 234 14.74 -0.75 -7.35
C ALA A 234 13.61 -1.80 -7.31
N LEU A 235 13.37 -2.44 -6.17
CA LEU A 235 12.30 -3.42 -5.99
C LEU A 235 10.91 -2.77 -6.13
N ARG A 236 10.70 -1.59 -5.54
CA ARG A 236 9.47 -0.82 -5.72
C ARG A 236 9.23 -0.46 -7.19
N LYS A 237 10.29 -0.04 -7.90
CA LYS A 237 10.20 0.25 -9.34
C LYS A 237 9.91 -1.01 -10.16
N LEU A 238 10.56 -2.13 -9.85
CA LEU A 238 10.32 -3.41 -10.51
C LEU A 238 8.84 -3.83 -10.40
N LEU A 239 8.27 -3.75 -9.19
CA LEU A 239 6.87 -4.03 -8.96
C LEU A 239 5.98 -3.10 -9.79
N ARG A 240 6.24 -1.79 -9.72
CA ARG A 240 5.48 -0.79 -10.48
C ARG A 240 5.51 -1.04 -11.99
N ASP A 241 6.69 -1.25 -12.56
CA ASP A 241 6.85 -1.48 -13.99
C ASP A 241 6.07 -2.74 -14.45
N ALA A 242 6.10 -3.81 -13.66
CA ALA A 242 5.37 -5.04 -13.98
C ALA A 242 3.84 -4.85 -13.94
N MET A 243 3.33 -4.13 -12.95
CA MET A 243 1.90 -3.87 -12.82
C MET A 243 1.40 -2.88 -13.89
N GLU A 244 2.14 -1.81 -14.14
CA GLU A 244 1.79 -0.81 -15.16
C GLU A 244 1.81 -1.40 -16.58
N ALA A 245 2.69 -2.34 -16.87
CA ALA A 245 2.73 -3.06 -18.15
C ALA A 245 1.43 -3.85 -18.42
N GLU A 246 0.72 -4.26 -17.37
CA GLU A 246 -0.53 -5.03 -17.46
C GLU A 246 -1.79 -4.16 -17.31
N GLY A 247 -1.63 -2.83 -17.36
CA GLY A 247 -2.74 -1.87 -17.38
C GLY A 247 -3.25 -1.47 -16.00
N PHE A 248 -2.44 -1.63 -14.99
CA PHE A 248 -2.64 -1.01 -13.69
C PHE A 248 -2.00 0.38 -13.63
N ALA A 249 -2.42 1.18 -12.67
CA ALA A 249 -1.77 2.43 -12.31
C ALA A 249 -1.51 2.43 -10.80
N VAL A 250 -0.29 2.78 -10.39
CA VAL A 250 0.02 2.93 -8.97
C VAL A 250 -0.78 4.09 -8.38
N TYR A 251 -1.33 3.94 -7.17
CA TYR A 251 -2.02 5.01 -6.47
C TYR A 251 -1.03 6.07 -5.97
N GLU A 252 -1.44 7.34 -5.97
CA GLU A 252 -0.53 8.47 -5.74
C GLU A 252 0.07 8.53 -4.33
N THR A 253 -0.58 7.95 -3.32
CA THR A 253 -0.15 7.97 -1.92
C THR A 253 0.39 6.63 -1.41
N GLU A 254 0.28 5.53 -2.20
CA GLU A 254 0.53 4.17 -1.74
C GLU A 254 1.28 3.35 -2.78
N TRP A 255 2.54 2.98 -2.51
CA TRP A 255 3.38 2.22 -3.46
C TRP A 255 2.90 0.78 -3.68
N TRP A 256 2.09 0.23 -2.78
CA TRP A 256 1.54 -1.14 -2.83
C TRP A 256 0.21 -1.23 -3.58
N HIS A 257 -0.53 -0.10 -3.74
CA HIS A 257 -1.88 -0.05 -4.29
C HIS A 257 -1.87 0.22 -5.79
N TYR A 258 -2.57 -0.65 -6.53
CA TYR A 258 -2.66 -0.59 -8.00
C TYR A 258 -4.10 -0.65 -8.47
N ASP A 259 -4.55 0.41 -9.16
CA ASP A 259 -5.86 0.52 -9.79
C ASP A 259 -5.84 -0.06 -11.21
N TYR A 260 -6.72 -1.03 -11.51
CA TYR A 260 -6.89 -1.53 -12.87
C TYR A 260 -7.66 -0.51 -13.73
N LYS A 261 -7.20 -0.29 -14.98
CA LYS A 261 -7.70 0.73 -15.91
C LYS A 261 -9.21 0.76 -16.11
N ASP A 262 -9.89 -0.39 -16.03
CA ASP A 262 -11.32 -0.53 -16.31
C ASP A 262 -12.22 -0.43 -15.07
N TRP A 263 -11.72 0.02 -13.92
CA TRP A 263 -12.45 0.03 -12.66
C TRP A 263 -13.79 0.77 -12.71
N ARG A 264 -13.92 1.80 -13.56
CA ARG A 264 -15.16 2.57 -13.73
C ARG A 264 -16.30 1.76 -14.37
N LYS A 265 -15.99 0.64 -15.01
CA LYS A 265 -16.97 -0.24 -15.65
C LYS A 265 -17.70 -1.14 -14.64
N TYR A 266 -17.31 -1.16 -13.38
CA TYR A 266 -17.89 -2.02 -12.35
C TYR A 266 -18.48 -1.22 -11.22
N ARG A 267 -19.62 -1.70 -10.67
CA ARG A 267 -20.30 -1.09 -9.51
C ARG A 267 -19.51 -1.30 -8.22
N ILE A 268 -19.80 -0.43 -7.26
CA ILE A 268 -19.39 -0.63 -5.87
C ILE A 268 -20.06 -1.90 -5.33
N GLY A 269 -19.26 -2.88 -4.93
CA GLY A 269 -19.70 -4.16 -4.41
C GLY A 269 -19.94 -4.13 -2.90
N THR A 270 -20.96 -4.86 -2.49
CA THR A 270 -21.36 -5.03 -1.08
C THR A 270 -21.30 -6.48 -0.62
N ALA A 271 -21.08 -7.43 -1.55
CA ALA A 271 -21.01 -8.85 -1.25
C ALA A 271 -19.94 -9.13 -0.17
N ARG A 272 -20.32 -9.91 0.83
CA ARG A 272 -19.41 -10.33 1.89
C ARG A 272 -18.59 -11.54 1.46
N PHE A 273 -17.49 -11.79 2.12
CA PHE A 273 -16.61 -12.92 1.81
C PHE A 273 -17.29 -14.28 1.98
N GLU A 274 -18.30 -14.37 2.83
CA GLU A 274 -19.13 -15.59 3.01
C GLU A 274 -20.04 -15.87 1.82
N GLU A 275 -20.26 -14.89 0.96
CA GLU A 275 -21.15 -14.95 -0.21
C GLU A 275 -20.38 -15.21 -1.52
N LEU A 276 -19.01 -15.25 -1.44
CA LEU A 276 -18.09 -15.39 -2.59
C LEU A 276 -17.52 -16.84 -2.72
#